data_ed55e0e8863e447d8652ea7f6f3e3a5b
#
_entry.id   ed55e0e8863e447d8652ea7f6f3e3a5b
#
_cell.length_a   1.000
_cell.length_b   1.000
_cell.length_c   1.000
_cell.angle_alpha   90.00
_cell.angle_beta   90.00
_cell.angle_gamma   90.00
#
_symmetry.space_group_name_H-M   'P 1'
#
loop_
_entity.id
_entity.type
_entity.pdbx_description
1 polymer ?
#
loop_
_entity_poly.entity_id
_entity_poly.type
_entity_poly.pdbx_seq_one_letter_code
_entity_poly.pdbx_strand_id
1 'polypeptide(L)'
;MKKRKYVGVLISAFIGVLAIVGVYWNYKIVPSNENQVKIGATYMTMNNDFYKVLNNEVEKIVEENNDILYTRDPALDVDKQTQQVESFIEKGVNIIIINPVDANSQKLIKALKKAKETGIKVVVVDSQLLDNSPVDTTIVSDNYQAGVLCAQNLMQTQSSAKILLLEHQKAVSAVDRINGFLATIKGHDGYQVVDRKDCLGQTEVAMPQVESVINSGVDFDTVMALNDQVAIGALAAIENMKVTAPVKIYGVDGSPDMKNLLATTSSIQATVAQSPLTIGEKAIQAGYRLYHDKKVDKEIIIPVEFMTSETVLNSDLTGWQ
;
A
#
# COMPACT_ATOMS: atom_id res chain seq x y z
N MET A 1 4.69 36.53 63.33
CA MET A 1 4.96 35.28 62.57
C MET A 1 4.00 35.00 61.42
N LYS A 2 2.69 35.31 61.50
CA LYS A 2 1.69 35.05 60.41
C LYS A 2 1.98 35.77 59.07
N LYS A 3 2.42 37.04 59.06
CA LYS A 3 2.69 37.78 57.81
C LYS A 3 3.80 37.22 56.93
N ARG A 4 4.83 36.56 57.48
CA ARG A 4 5.92 35.94 56.71
C ARG A 4 5.48 34.67 55.95
N LYS A 5 4.50 33.90 56.46
CA LYS A 5 3.95 32.72 55.76
C LYS A 5 3.17 33.08 54.50
N TYR A 6 2.40 34.19 54.54
CA TYR A 6 1.63 34.63 53.36
C TYR A 6 2.51 35.21 52.26
N VAL A 7 3.65 35.83 52.60
CA VAL A 7 4.61 36.31 51.60
C VAL A 7 5.23 35.14 50.81
N GLY A 8 5.60 34.03 51.49
CA GLY A 8 6.12 32.84 50.81
C GLY A 8 5.10 32.18 49.85
N VAL A 9 3.82 32.11 50.26
CA VAL A 9 2.76 31.56 49.41
C VAL A 9 2.49 32.44 48.19
N LEU A 10 2.54 33.75 48.33
CA LEU A 10 2.35 34.72 47.24
C LEU A 10 3.51 34.65 46.21
N ILE A 11 4.76 34.49 46.69
CA ILE A 11 5.92 34.32 45.84
C ILE A 11 5.84 32.99 45.05
N SER A 12 5.45 31.89 45.68
CA SER A 12 5.31 30.61 45.02
C SER A 12 4.19 30.63 43.95
N ALA A 13 3.07 31.28 44.24
CA ALA A 13 1.99 31.47 43.28
C ALA A 13 2.41 32.32 42.08
N PHE A 14 3.18 33.40 42.31
CA PHE A 14 3.71 34.27 41.26
C PHE A 14 4.71 33.54 40.36
N ILE A 15 5.60 32.71 40.93
CA ILE A 15 6.55 31.88 40.17
C ILE A 15 5.75 30.83 39.34
N GLY A 16 4.72 30.22 39.91
CA GLY A 16 3.82 29.28 39.19
C GLY A 16 3.14 29.95 37.99
N VAL A 17 2.62 31.15 38.16
CA VAL A 17 2.00 31.93 37.07
C VAL A 17 3.04 32.30 35.99
N LEU A 18 4.24 32.73 36.38
CA LEU A 18 5.31 33.01 35.42
C LEU A 18 5.77 31.79 34.67
N ALA A 19 5.83 30.59 35.30
CA ALA A 19 6.13 29.35 34.63
C ALA A 19 5.02 28.95 33.64
N ILE A 20 3.74 29.10 34.01
CA ILE A 20 2.60 28.84 33.11
C ILE A 20 2.60 29.83 31.94
N VAL A 21 2.85 31.11 32.20
CA VAL A 21 2.94 32.13 31.16
C VAL A 21 4.15 31.84 30.25
N GLY A 22 5.29 31.43 30.81
CA GLY A 22 6.47 31.03 30.05
C GLY A 22 6.21 29.83 29.14
N VAL A 23 5.55 28.77 29.66
CA VAL A 23 5.12 27.62 28.88
C VAL A 23 4.10 28.03 27.81
N TYR A 24 3.11 28.85 28.17
CA TYR A 24 2.10 29.35 27.23
C TYR A 24 2.72 30.22 26.12
N TRP A 25 3.70 31.08 26.45
CA TRP A 25 4.46 31.88 25.49
C TRP A 25 5.38 31.01 24.63
N ASN A 26 6.04 30.02 25.20
CA ASN A 26 6.87 29.09 24.46
C ASN A 26 6.00 28.19 23.52
N TYR A 27 4.79 27.84 23.95
CA TYR A 27 3.82 27.10 23.13
C TYR A 27 3.20 27.97 22.01
N LYS A 28 3.02 29.29 22.24
CA LYS A 28 2.53 30.24 21.20
C LYS A 28 3.65 30.83 20.33
N ILE A 29 4.93 30.79 20.80
CA ILE A 29 6.09 31.31 20.08
C ILE A 29 6.89 30.16 19.40
N VAL A 30 6.40 28.90 19.43
CA VAL A 30 6.76 27.99 18.33
C VAL A 30 6.07 28.60 17.11
N PRO A 31 6.78 29.27 16.19
CA PRO A 31 6.16 29.77 14.99
C PRO A 31 5.53 28.54 14.34
N SER A 32 4.22 28.54 14.15
CA SER A 32 3.66 27.78 13.04
C SER A 32 4.40 28.37 11.84
N ASN A 33 5.39 27.63 11.32
CA ASN A 33 6.15 28.06 10.18
C ASN A 33 5.10 28.18 9.07
N GLU A 34 4.64 29.39 8.76
CA GLU A 34 3.63 29.64 7.71
C GLU A 34 4.09 29.10 6.37
N ASN A 35 5.36 28.70 6.29
CA ASN A 35 6.00 28.15 5.10
C ASN A 35 6.04 26.61 5.05
N GLN A 36 5.54 25.87 6.09
CA GLN A 36 5.56 24.42 6.05
C GLN A 36 4.57 23.87 5.04
N VAL A 37 5.04 22.97 4.19
CA VAL A 37 4.17 22.21 3.28
C VAL A 37 3.42 21.16 4.11
N LYS A 38 2.11 21.10 3.92
CA LYS A 38 1.25 20.13 4.59
C LYS A 38 0.87 19.03 3.60
N ILE A 39 1.13 17.79 3.97
CA ILE A 39 0.87 16.62 3.14
C ILE A 39 -0.19 15.76 3.84
N GLY A 40 -1.22 15.36 3.11
CA GLY A 40 -2.18 14.33 3.53
C GLY A 40 -1.84 13.02 2.82
N ALA A 41 -1.70 11.93 3.57
CA ALA A 41 -1.48 10.60 3.02
C ALA A 41 -2.58 9.63 3.48
N THR A 42 -3.17 8.90 2.54
CA THR A 42 -4.15 7.85 2.83
C THR A 42 -3.96 6.68 1.87
N TYR A 43 -3.82 5.50 2.44
CA TYR A 43 -3.59 4.26 1.68
C TYR A 43 -4.80 3.35 1.87
N MET A 44 -4.94 2.35 1.01
CA MET A 44 -6.06 1.40 1.05
C MET A 44 -6.27 0.81 2.46
N THR A 45 -5.18 0.43 3.13
CA THR A 45 -5.17 -0.01 4.53
C THR A 45 -3.74 0.04 5.09
N MET A 46 -3.59 0.32 6.36
CA MET A 46 -2.30 0.21 7.06
C MET A 46 -2.08 -1.20 7.66
N ASN A 47 -3.01 -2.14 7.43
CA ASN A 47 -2.84 -3.55 7.78
C ASN A 47 -1.99 -4.33 6.74
N ASN A 48 -1.33 -3.63 5.82
CA ASN A 48 -0.39 -4.20 4.87
C ASN A 48 0.96 -3.50 5.02
N ASP A 49 2.03 -4.28 5.24
CA ASP A 49 3.38 -3.74 5.47
C ASP A 49 3.94 -3.00 4.26
N PHE A 50 3.49 -3.33 3.05
CA PHE A 50 3.82 -2.58 1.84
C PHE A 50 3.49 -1.08 2.00
N TYR A 51 2.28 -0.75 2.49
CA TYR A 51 1.89 0.65 2.68
C TYR A 51 2.56 1.30 3.88
N LYS A 52 2.91 0.52 4.93
CA LYS A 52 3.69 1.04 6.06
C LYS A 52 5.08 1.48 5.59
N VAL A 53 5.75 0.63 4.81
CA VAL A 53 7.10 0.93 4.27
C VAL A 53 7.05 2.13 3.32
N LEU A 54 6.07 2.16 2.41
CA LEU A 54 5.86 3.31 1.52
C LEU A 54 5.63 4.60 2.32
N ASN A 55 4.76 4.56 3.34
CA ASN A 55 4.49 5.74 4.17
C ASN A 55 5.72 6.18 4.98
N ASN A 56 6.50 5.24 5.51
CA ASN A 56 7.70 5.57 6.28
C ASN A 56 8.74 6.31 5.41
N GLU A 57 8.87 5.96 4.14
CA GLU A 57 9.75 6.69 3.23
C GLU A 57 9.22 8.10 2.90
N VAL A 58 7.89 8.24 2.74
CA VAL A 58 7.26 9.56 2.62
C VAL A 58 7.49 10.39 3.88
N GLU A 59 7.25 9.81 5.07
CA GLU A 59 7.41 10.47 6.38
C GLU A 59 8.84 10.97 6.59
N LYS A 60 9.82 10.11 6.34
CA LYS A 60 11.24 10.46 6.42
C LYS A 60 11.59 11.71 5.60
N ILE A 61 11.18 11.75 4.33
CA ILE A 61 11.46 12.89 3.45
C ILE A 61 10.71 14.15 3.89
N VAL A 62 9.47 14.01 4.38
CA VAL A 62 8.69 15.14 4.93
C VAL A 62 9.35 15.70 6.18
N GLU A 63 9.84 14.85 7.10
CA GLU A 63 10.57 15.26 8.29
C GLU A 63 11.90 15.96 7.97
N GLU A 64 12.66 15.45 6.99
CA GLU A 64 13.91 16.07 6.52
C GLU A 64 13.68 17.50 6.00
N ASN A 65 12.50 17.78 5.45
CA ASN A 65 12.10 19.12 4.99
C ASN A 65 11.46 19.99 6.10
N ASN A 66 11.31 19.48 7.33
CA ASN A 66 10.57 20.11 8.42
C ASN A 66 9.11 20.44 8.08
N ASP A 67 8.48 19.66 7.23
CA ASP A 67 7.10 19.76 6.77
C ASP A 67 6.15 18.89 7.62
N ILE A 68 4.85 18.90 7.32
CA ILE A 68 3.84 18.23 8.12
C ILE A 68 3.17 17.11 7.32
N LEU A 69 3.21 15.88 7.84
CA LEU A 69 2.49 14.75 7.28
C LEU A 69 1.26 14.39 8.15
N TYR A 70 0.12 14.20 7.50
CA TYR A 70 -1.10 13.67 8.08
C TYR A 70 -1.40 12.30 7.45
N THR A 71 -0.91 11.21 8.04
CA THR A 71 -1.26 9.86 7.59
C THR A 71 -2.61 9.43 8.15
N ARG A 72 -3.44 8.78 7.34
CA ARG A 72 -4.75 8.26 7.69
C ARG A 72 -4.93 6.85 7.14
N ASP A 73 -5.60 6.00 7.92
CA ASP A 73 -5.97 4.63 7.56
C ASP A 73 -7.50 4.53 7.37
N PRO A 74 -7.98 4.30 6.16
CA PRO A 74 -9.40 4.05 5.90
C PRO A 74 -9.80 2.61 6.23
N ALA A 75 -8.85 1.69 6.39
CA ALA A 75 -9.10 0.27 6.68
C ALA A 75 -10.06 -0.38 5.65
N LEU A 76 -9.77 -0.24 4.36
CA LEU A 76 -10.55 -0.74 3.21
C LEU A 76 -11.97 -0.12 3.07
N ASP A 77 -12.28 0.94 3.83
CA ASP A 77 -13.55 1.64 3.74
C ASP A 77 -13.42 2.90 2.87
N VAL A 78 -14.04 2.87 1.67
CA VAL A 78 -13.98 3.97 0.70
C VAL A 78 -14.74 5.21 1.16
N ASP A 79 -15.79 5.06 1.96
CA ASP A 79 -16.53 6.22 2.51
C ASP A 79 -15.66 6.92 3.57
N LYS A 80 -14.95 6.15 4.41
CA LYS A 80 -13.98 6.68 5.36
C LYS A 80 -12.80 7.34 4.64
N GLN A 81 -12.29 6.75 3.54
CA GLN A 81 -11.24 7.39 2.74
C GLN A 81 -11.71 8.71 2.14
N THR A 82 -12.94 8.76 1.64
CA THR A 82 -13.55 9.99 1.12
C THR A 82 -13.59 11.09 2.19
N GLN A 83 -14.03 10.77 3.43
CA GLN A 83 -14.04 11.70 4.55
C GLN A 83 -12.62 12.17 4.93
N GLN A 84 -11.62 11.29 4.81
CA GLN A 84 -10.22 11.65 5.05
C GLN A 84 -9.72 12.69 4.04
N VAL A 85 -10.07 12.52 2.75
CA VAL A 85 -9.76 13.52 1.71
C VAL A 85 -10.44 14.86 2.02
N GLU A 86 -11.71 14.85 2.44
CA GLU A 86 -12.43 16.07 2.85
C GLU A 86 -11.75 16.74 4.05
N SER A 87 -11.34 15.96 5.05
CA SER A 87 -10.58 16.47 6.19
C SER A 87 -9.22 17.07 5.79
N PHE A 88 -8.56 16.53 4.79
CA PHE A 88 -7.32 17.11 4.25
C PHE A 88 -7.56 18.47 3.59
N ILE A 89 -8.68 18.62 2.86
CA ILE A 89 -9.09 19.91 2.29
C ILE A 89 -9.30 20.94 3.41
N GLU A 90 -10.05 20.56 4.46
CA GLU A 90 -10.34 21.42 5.62
C GLU A 90 -9.08 21.85 6.38
N LYS A 91 -8.08 20.96 6.46
CA LYS A 91 -6.76 21.24 7.06
C LYS A 91 -5.85 22.11 6.19
N GLY A 92 -6.28 22.38 4.96
CA GLY A 92 -5.49 23.16 4.00
C GLY A 92 -4.16 22.47 3.66
N VAL A 93 -4.19 21.15 3.36
CA VAL A 93 -2.98 20.48 2.88
C VAL A 93 -2.63 20.99 1.49
N ASN A 94 -1.36 20.89 1.13
CA ASN A 94 -0.84 21.31 -0.17
C ASN A 94 -0.76 20.14 -1.17
N ILE A 95 -0.55 18.94 -0.62
CA ILE A 95 -0.35 17.72 -1.39
C ILE A 95 -1.20 16.61 -0.76
N ILE A 96 -1.86 15.80 -1.58
CA ILE A 96 -2.48 14.54 -1.18
C ILE A 96 -1.75 13.41 -1.89
N ILE A 97 -1.24 12.43 -1.12
CA ILE A 97 -0.76 11.13 -1.60
C ILE A 97 -1.83 10.10 -1.27
N ILE A 98 -2.32 9.41 -2.29
CA ILE A 98 -3.44 8.48 -2.11
C ILE A 98 -3.24 7.17 -2.87
N ASN A 99 -3.46 6.05 -2.19
CA ASN A 99 -3.76 4.76 -2.81
C ASN A 99 -5.27 4.51 -2.64
N PRO A 100 -6.07 4.48 -3.72
CA PRO A 100 -7.52 4.42 -3.61
C PRO A 100 -8.01 3.03 -3.17
N VAL A 101 -8.94 2.99 -2.21
CA VAL A 101 -9.64 1.76 -1.77
C VAL A 101 -10.51 1.19 -2.89
N ASP A 102 -11.10 2.04 -3.70
CA ASP A 102 -11.96 1.66 -4.83
C ASP A 102 -11.68 2.59 -6.01
N ALA A 103 -11.10 2.02 -7.07
CA ALA A 103 -10.70 2.76 -8.28
C ALA A 103 -11.87 3.44 -9.01
N ASN A 104 -13.11 2.96 -8.80
CA ASN A 104 -14.32 3.47 -9.47
C ASN A 104 -15.23 4.30 -8.56
N SER A 105 -14.81 4.61 -7.34
CA SER A 105 -15.64 5.35 -6.40
C SER A 105 -15.90 6.79 -6.84
N GLN A 106 -17.12 7.06 -7.28
CA GLN A 106 -17.54 8.40 -7.70
C GLN A 106 -17.50 9.42 -6.55
N LYS A 107 -17.71 8.97 -5.29
CA LYS A 107 -17.61 9.82 -4.11
C LYS A 107 -16.16 10.26 -3.89
N LEU A 108 -15.22 9.32 -3.93
CA LEU A 108 -13.78 9.59 -3.77
C LEU A 108 -13.27 10.51 -4.89
N ILE A 109 -13.61 10.18 -6.15
CA ILE A 109 -13.24 10.98 -7.32
C ILE A 109 -13.77 12.41 -7.19
N LYS A 110 -15.02 12.60 -6.73
CA LYS A 110 -15.60 13.93 -6.49
C LYS A 110 -14.86 14.70 -5.38
N ALA A 111 -14.48 14.03 -4.30
CA ALA A 111 -13.71 14.67 -3.22
C ALA A 111 -12.32 15.11 -3.71
N LEU A 112 -11.64 14.28 -4.52
CA LEU A 112 -10.36 14.63 -5.13
C LEU A 112 -10.48 15.78 -6.15
N LYS A 113 -11.56 15.84 -6.94
CA LYS A 113 -11.84 17.00 -7.82
C LYS A 113 -11.97 18.29 -7.01
N LYS A 114 -12.72 18.24 -5.91
CA LYS A 114 -12.83 19.37 -4.98
C LYS A 114 -11.47 19.76 -4.37
N ALA A 115 -10.65 18.80 -3.98
CA ALA A 115 -9.28 19.08 -3.52
C ALA A 115 -8.47 19.82 -4.57
N LYS A 116 -8.53 19.37 -5.82
CA LYS A 116 -7.84 20.01 -6.94
C LYS A 116 -8.34 21.44 -7.24
N GLU A 117 -9.64 21.68 -7.11
CA GLU A 117 -10.22 23.03 -7.26
C GLU A 117 -9.71 24.02 -6.21
N THR A 118 -9.26 23.54 -5.04
CA THR A 118 -8.62 24.37 -4.00
C THR A 118 -7.11 24.52 -4.20
N GLY A 119 -6.54 23.98 -5.28
CA GLY A 119 -5.12 24.06 -5.60
C GLY A 119 -4.25 22.93 -5.03
N ILE A 120 -4.84 21.98 -4.31
CA ILE A 120 -4.13 20.82 -3.76
C ILE A 120 -3.63 19.92 -4.90
N LYS A 121 -2.38 19.50 -4.81
CA LYS A 121 -1.76 18.57 -5.76
C LYS A 121 -2.11 17.13 -5.36
N VAL A 122 -2.53 16.33 -6.33
CA VAL A 122 -2.99 14.94 -6.09
C VAL A 122 -2.02 13.95 -6.74
N VAL A 123 -1.37 13.16 -5.92
CA VAL A 123 -0.44 12.09 -6.30
C VAL A 123 -1.08 10.75 -5.95
N VAL A 124 -1.33 9.93 -6.96
CA VAL A 124 -1.85 8.56 -6.78
C VAL A 124 -0.68 7.58 -6.77
N VAL A 125 -0.72 6.58 -5.88
CA VAL A 125 0.35 5.59 -5.73
C VAL A 125 -0.19 4.16 -5.80
N ASP A 126 0.64 3.23 -6.26
CA ASP A 126 0.44 1.78 -6.31
C ASP A 126 -0.73 1.32 -7.19
N SER A 127 -1.90 1.91 -7.07
CA SER A 127 -3.09 1.54 -7.86
C SER A 127 -3.80 2.79 -8.37
N GLN A 128 -4.17 2.79 -9.67
CA GLN A 128 -4.77 3.94 -10.33
C GLN A 128 -6.25 4.10 -9.97
N LEU A 129 -6.79 5.30 -10.22
CA LEU A 129 -8.23 5.53 -10.39
C LEU A 129 -8.63 5.24 -11.84
N LEU A 130 -9.88 4.81 -12.07
CA LEU A 130 -10.42 4.68 -13.43
C LEU A 130 -10.69 6.04 -14.08
N ASP A 131 -11.08 7.05 -13.29
CA ASP A 131 -11.14 8.46 -13.72
C ASP A 131 -9.94 9.23 -13.15
N ASN A 132 -8.92 9.43 -13.95
CA ASN A 132 -7.70 10.15 -13.60
C ASN A 132 -7.82 11.68 -13.72
N SER A 133 -9.01 12.22 -13.96
CA SER A 133 -9.21 13.68 -14.15
C SER A 133 -8.77 14.53 -12.93
N PRO A 134 -8.88 14.09 -11.66
CA PRO A 134 -8.38 14.84 -10.52
C PRO A 134 -6.89 14.61 -10.23
N VAL A 135 -6.19 13.74 -10.98
CA VAL A 135 -4.83 13.28 -10.67
C VAL A 135 -3.79 14.13 -11.38
N ASP A 136 -2.77 14.58 -10.64
CA ASP A 136 -1.62 15.28 -11.23
C ASP A 136 -0.57 14.30 -11.77
N THR A 137 -0.28 13.25 -11.00
CA THR A 137 0.63 12.17 -11.39
C THR A 137 0.25 10.86 -10.69
N THR A 138 0.60 9.73 -11.30
CA THR A 138 0.44 8.38 -10.76
C THR A 138 1.78 7.67 -10.73
N ILE A 139 2.14 7.04 -9.60
CA ILE A 139 3.36 6.25 -9.46
C ILE A 139 2.96 4.80 -9.14
N VAL A 140 3.24 3.88 -10.04
CA VAL A 140 2.83 2.48 -9.99
C VAL A 140 3.97 1.55 -10.36
N SER A 141 3.89 0.30 -9.95
CA SER A 141 4.73 -0.77 -10.49
C SER A 141 4.21 -1.25 -11.84
N ASP A 142 5.05 -1.93 -12.62
CA ASP A 142 4.61 -2.64 -13.83
C ASP A 142 3.81 -3.88 -13.47
N ASN A 143 2.56 -3.63 -13.04
CA ASN A 143 1.66 -4.66 -12.51
C ASN A 143 1.28 -5.70 -13.56
N TYR A 144 1.09 -5.27 -14.81
CA TYR A 144 0.79 -6.21 -15.90
C TYR A 144 1.95 -7.17 -16.13
N GLN A 145 3.18 -6.64 -16.19
CA GLN A 145 4.39 -7.44 -16.35
C GLN A 145 4.61 -8.41 -15.17
N ALA A 146 4.24 -8.01 -13.95
CA ALA A 146 4.31 -8.92 -12.80
C ALA A 146 3.48 -10.19 -13.02
N GLY A 147 2.25 -10.05 -13.51
CA GLY A 147 1.40 -11.19 -13.88
C GLY A 147 1.98 -12.02 -15.02
N VAL A 148 2.52 -11.37 -16.05
CA VAL A 148 3.19 -12.05 -17.18
C VAL A 148 4.35 -12.93 -16.69
N LEU A 149 5.20 -12.41 -15.81
CA LEU A 149 6.36 -13.15 -15.26
C LEU A 149 5.94 -14.39 -14.46
N CYS A 150 4.90 -14.28 -13.62
CA CYS A 150 4.34 -15.44 -12.91
C CYS A 150 3.84 -16.51 -13.88
N ALA A 151 3.08 -16.14 -14.91
CA ALA A 151 2.56 -17.07 -15.89
C ALA A 151 3.65 -17.73 -16.74
N GLN A 152 4.65 -16.97 -17.14
CA GLN A 152 5.82 -17.50 -17.88
C GLN A 152 6.57 -18.57 -17.08
N ASN A 153 6.80 -18.32 -15.77
CA ASN A 153 7.44 -19.33 -14.91
C ASN A 153 6.53 -20.54 -14.73
N LEU A 154 5.23 -20.38 -14.55
CA LEU A 154 4.27 -21.50 -14.53
C LEU A 154 4.39 -22.36 -15.78
N MET A 155 4.38 -21.75 -16.96
CA MET A 155 4.46 -22.46 -18.24
C MET A 155 5.82 -23.13 -18.50
N GLN A 156 6.91 -22.59 -17.92
CA GLN A 156 8.23 -23.21 -17.99
C GLN A 156 8.37 -24.42 -17.07
N THR A 157 7.65 -24.43 -15.94
CA THR A 157 7.81 -25.45 -14.88
C THR A 157 6.69 -26.52 -14.91
N GLN A 158 5.58 -26.27 -15.59
CA GLN A 158 4.45 -27.18 -15.72
C GLN A 158 3.86 -27.15 -17.13
N SER A 159 3.50 -28.31 -17.67
CA SER A 159 2.84 -28.41 -18.99
C SER A 159 1.33 -28.17 -18.90
N SER A 160 0.75 -28.24 -17.71
CA SER A 160 -0.66 -28.00 -17.46
C SER A 160 -0.86 -27.55 -16.01
N ALA A 161 -1.97 -26.82 -15.73
CA ALA A 161 -2.32 -26.37 -14.38
C ALA A 161 -3.83 -26.15 -14.24
N LYS A 162 -4.37 -26.50 -13.08
CA LYS A 162 -5.70 -26.11 -12.60
C LYS A 162 -5.55 -24.96 -11.62
N ILE A 163 -5.90 -23.77 -12.06
CA ILE A 163 -5.50 -22.51 -11.42
C ILE A 163 -6.65 -21.95 -10.59
N LEU A 164 -6.39 -21.73 -9.30
CA LEU A 164 -7.22 -20.89 -8.44
C LEU A 164 -6.66 -19.45 -8.50
N LEU A 165 -7.50 -18.48 -8.92
CA LEU A 165 -7.14 -17.07 -8.91
C LEU A 165 -7.65 -16.41 -7.64
N LEU A 166 -6.74 -15.69 -6.95
CA LEU A 166 -7.05 -14.88 -5.77
C LEU A 166 -6.85 -13.42 -6.13
N GLU A 167 -7.96 -12.66 -6.15
CA GLU A 167 -8.08 -11.36 -6.82
C GLU A 167 -8.41 -10.24 -5.83
N HIS A 168 -8.33 -8.98 -6.30
CA HIS A 168 -8.95 -7.81 -5.71
C HIS A 168 -9.51 -6.92 -6.83
N GLN A 169 -10.80 -7.04 -7.10
CA GLN A 169 -11.43 -6.44 -8.29
C GLN A 169 -11.54 -4.91 -8.23
N LYS A 170 -11.42 -4.29 -7.05
CA LYS A 170 -11.50 -2.84 -6.88
C LYS A 170 -10.16 -2.12 -7.02
N ALA A 171 -9.06 -2.85 -7.04
CA ALA A 171 -7.70 -2.32 -7.19
C ALA A 171 -7.18 -2.58 -8.60
N VAL A 172 -6.92 -1.53 -9.37
CA VAL A 172 -6.42 -1.66 -10.76
C VAL A 172 -5.11 -2.42 -10.81
N SER A 173 -4.19 -2.17 -9.87
CA SER A 173 -2.92 -2.91 -9.77
C SER A 173 -3.12 -4.42 -9.69
N ALA A 174 -4.06 -4.88 -8.86
CA ALA A 174 -4.39 -6.31 -8.74
C ALA A 174 -5.05 -6.86 -10.02
N VAL A 175 -5.95 -6.10 -10.62
CA VAL A 175 -6.61 -6.46 -11.88
C VAL A 175 -5.57 -6.61 -13.00
N ASP A 176 -4.60 -5.70 -13.09
CA ASP A 176 -3.55 -5.73 -14.11
C ASP A 176 -2.63 -6.96 -13.94
N ARG A 177 -2.26 -7.34 -12.70
CA ARG A 177 -1.50 -8.56 -12.42
C ARG A 177 -2.24 -9.79 -12.93
N ILE A 178 -3.51 -9.92 -12.59
CA ILE A 178 -4.33 -11.05 -13.05
C ILE A 178 -4.52 -11.03 -14.57
N ASN A 179 -4.71 -9.85 -15.19
CA ASN A 179 -4.84 -9.72 -16.63
C ASN A 179 -3.55 -10.12 -17.37
N GLY A 180 -2.38 -9.71 -16.86
CA GLY A 180 -1.08 -10.09 -17.40
C GLY A 180 -0.88 -11.61 -17.36
N PHE A 181 -1.22 -12.24 -16.23
CA PHE A 181 -1.18 -13.69 -16.06
C PHE A 181 -2.11 -14.41 -17.06
N LEU A 182 -3.38 -14.01 -17.09
CA LEU A 182 -4.39 -14.61 -17.97
C LEU A 182 -4.07 -14.43 -19.46
N ALA A 183 -3.59 -13.26 -19.85
CA ALA A 183 -3.22 -13.00 -21.24
C ALA A 183 -2.06 -13.91 -21.69
N THR A 184 -1.13 -14.22 -20.79
CA THR A 184 0.03 -15.07 -21.08
C THR A 184 -0.35 -16.54 -21.24
N ILE A 185 -1.26 -17.09 -20.43
CA ILE A 185 -1.71 -18.48 -20.56
C ILE A 185 -2.81 -18.66 -21.63
N LYS A 186 -3.33 -17.57 -22.19
CA LYS A 186 -4.43 -17.61 -23.17
C LYS A 186 -4.03 -18.40 -24.43
N GLY A 187 -4.91 -19.33 -24.83
CA GLY A 187 -4.68 -20.16 -26.03
C GLY A 187 -3.82 -21.41 -25.77
N HIS A 188 -3.46 -21.67 -24.51
CA HIS A 188 -2.76 -22.87 -24.08
C HIS A 188 -3.73 -23.77 -23.29
N ASP A 189 -4.29 -24.78 -23.93
CA ASP A 189 -5.40 -25.64 -23.41
C ASP A 189 -5.04 -26.38 -22.10
N GLY A 190 -3.74 -26.51 -21.77
CA GLY A 190 -3.27 -27.11 -20.52
C GLY A 190 -3.54 -26.28 -19.27
N TYR A 191 -3.80 -24.98 -19.40
CA TYR A 191 -3.94 -24.07 -18.26
C TYR A 191 -5.40 -23.62 -18.10
N GLN A 192 -6.03 -24.07 -17.01
CA GLN A 192 -7.45 -23.83 -16.76
C GLN A 192 -7.67 -23.10 -15.45
N VAL A 193 -8.38 -21.98 -15.50
CA VAL A 193 -8.87 -21.30 -14.27
C VAL A 193 -10.09 -22.07 -13.78
N VAL A 194 -10.00 -22.69 -12.61
CA VAL A 194 -11.04 -23.55 -12.04
C VAL A 194 -11.92 -22.82 -11.03
N ASP A 195 -11.40 -21.77 -10.36
CA ASP A 195 -12.19 -20.90 -9.48
C ASP A 195 -11.51 -19.54 -9.30
N ARG A 196 -12.27 -18.56 -8.77
CA ARG A 196 -11.80 -17.20 -8.47
C ARG A 196 -12.38 -16.73 -7.15
N LYS A 197 -11.55 -16.07 -6.31
CA LYS A 197 -11.99 -15.47 -5.05
C LYS A 197 -11.46 -14.06 -4.91
N ASP A 198 -12.32 -13.13 -4.50
CA ASP A 198 -11.89 -11.78 -4.11
C ASP A 198 -11.38 -11.83 -2.67
N CYS A 199 -10.09 -11.53 -2.47
CA CYS A 199 -9.38 -11.63 -1.20
C CYS A 199 -8.98 -10.26 -0.63
N LEU A 200 -9.37 -9.16 -1.26
CA LEU A 200 -9.12 -7.79 -0.82
C LEU A 200 -7.63 -7.48 -0.51
N GLY A 201 -6.71 -8.31 -1.00
CA GLY A 201 -5.28 -8.18 -0.74
C GLY A 201 -4.83 -8.54 0.68
N GLN A 202 -5.66 -9.27 1.46
CA GLN A 202 -5.45 -9.53 2.89
C GLN A 202 -5.36 -11.03 3.20
N THR A 203 -4.39 -11.41 4.04
CA THR A 203 -4.17 -12.80 4.50
C THR A 203 -5.41 -13.36 5.20
N GLU A 204 -6.01 -12.59 6.11
CA GLU A 204 -7.17 -12.99 6.90
C GLU A 204 -8.46 -13.15 6.08
N VAL A 205 -8.52 -12.58 4.88
CA VAL A 205 -9.61 -12.80 3.93
C VAL A 205 -9.29 -13.98 3.02
N ALA A 206 -8.06 -14.12 2.58
CA ALA A 206 -7.63 -15.17 1.66
C ALA A 206 -7.74 -16.56 2.27
N MET A 207 -7.26 -16.75 3.50
CA MET A 207 -7.26 -18.06 4.17
C MET A 207 -8.65 -18.71 4.20
N PRO A 208 -9.72 -18.11 4.75
CA PRO A 208 -11.05 -18.74 4.76
C PRO A 208 -11.66 -18.89 3.37
N GLN A 209 -11.33 -18.05 2.40
CA GLN A 209 -11.77 -18.22 1.02
C GLN A 209 -11.16 -19.48 0.39
N VAL A 210 -9.87 -19.72 0.58
CA VAL A 210 -9.19 -20.92 0.08
C VAL A 210 -9.68 -22.17 0.81
N GLU A 211 -9.88 -22.14 2.13
CA GLU A 211 -10.50 -23.24 2.88
C GLU A 211 -11.90 -23.58 2.34
N SER A 212 -12.68 -22.57 1.98
CA SER A 212 -14.00 -22.77 1.36
C SER A 212 -13.90 -23.46 0.00
N VAL A 213 -12.90 -23.10 -0.83
CA VAL A 213 -12.65 -23.76 -2.13
C VAL A 213 -12.27 -25.23 -1.93
N ILE A 214 -11.36 -25.52 -1.00
CA ILE A 214 -10.96 -26.90 -0.66
C ILE A 214 -12.17 -27.72 -0.18
N ASN A 215 -12.98 -27.18 0.73
CA ASN A 215 -14.18 -27.85 1.26
C ASN A 215 -15.26 -28.08 0.19
N SER A 216 -15.32 -27.26 -0.85
CA SER A 216 -16.26 -27.46 -1.96
C SER A 216 -15.83 -28.56 -2.94
N GLY A 217 -14.64 -29.12 -2.77
CA GLY A 217 -14.10 -30.19 -3.63
C GLY A 217 -13.59 -29.71 -4.98
N VAL A 218 -13.35 -28.41 -5.15
CA VAL A 218 -12.69 -27.87 -6.35
C VAL A 218 -11.26 -28.37 -6.39
N ASP A 219 -10.89 -29.04 -7.47
CA ASP A 219 -9.55 -29.57 -7.69
C ASP A 219 -8.66 -28.51 -8.35
N PHE A 220 -7.65 -28.04 -7.63
CA PHE A 220 -6.64 -27.11 -8.12
C PHE A 220 -5.24 -27.55 -7.68
N ASP A 221 -4.23 -27.24 -8.49
CA ASP A 221 -2.82 -27.54 -8.24
C ASP A 221 -1.93 -26.27 -8.28
N THR A 222 -2.52 -25.15 -8.62
CA THR A 222 -1.81 -23.87 -8.76
C THR A 222 -2.66 -22.73 -8.21
N VAL A 223 -2.04 -21.83 -7.46
CA VAL A 223 -2.64 -20.58 -6.97
C VAL A 223 -1.87 -19.42 -7.59
N MET A 224 -2.58 -18.52 -8.28
CA MET A 224 -2.08 -17.20 -8.62
C MET A 224 -2.73 -16.17 -7.70
N ALA A 225 -1.95 -15.64 -6.77
CA ALA A 225 -2.38 -14.62 -5.83
C ALA A 225 -1.98 -13.22 -6.31
N LEU A 226 -2.90 -12.27 -6.13
CA LEU A 226 -2.68 -10.89 -6.52
C LEU A 226 -1.49 -10.24 -5.79
N ASN A 227 -1.19 -10.71 -4.58
CA ASN A 227 -0.05 -10.25 -3.77
C ASN A 227 0.46 -11.32 -2.80
N ASP A 228 1.56 -11.03 -2.10
CA ASP A 228 2.21 -11.96 -1.17
C ASP A 228 1.35 -12.28 0.05
N GLN A 229 0.64 -11.30 0.62
CA GLN A 229 -0.25 -11.55 1.77
C GLN A 229 -1.33 -12.58 1.45
N VAL A 230 -1.93 -12.47 0.27
CA VAL A 230 -2.93 -13.42 -0.21
C VAL A 230 -2.31 -14.78 -0.50
N ALA A 231 -1.10 -14.84 -1.05
CA ALA A 231 -0.35 -16.07 -1.27
C ALA A 231 -0.03 -16.79 0.04
N ILE A 232 0.39 -16.04 1.08
CA ILE A 232 0.63 -16.56 2.44
C ILE A 232 -0.67 -17.09 3.05
N GLY A 233 -1.79 -16.38 2.87
CA GLY A 233 -3.11 -16.85 3.30
C GLY A 233 -3.53 -18.16 2.62
N ALA A 234 -3.23 -18.30 1.33
CA ALA A 234 -3.48 -19.55 0.59
C ALA A 234 -2.61 -20.70 1.12
N LEU A 235 -1.32 -20.47 1.35
CA LEU A 235 -0.42 -21.47 1.94
C LEU A 235 -0.93 -21.92 3.30
N ALA A 236 -1.30 -20.99 4.18
CA ALA A 236 -1.82 -21.29 5.51
C ALA A 236 -3.11 -22.13 5.45
N ALA A 237 -4.02 -21.84 4.51
CA ALA A 237 -5.24 -22.63 4.30
C ALA A 237 -4.92 -24.06 3.86
N ILE A 238 -4.02 -24.23 2.89
CA ILE A 238 -3.58 -25.53 2.37
C ILE A 238 -2.96 -26.38 3.47
N GLU A 239 -2.09 -25.80 4.30
CA GLU A 239 -1.47 -26.49 5.44
C GLU A 239 -2.48 -26.84 6.54
N ASN A 240 -3.36 -25.90 6.91
CA ASN A 240 -4.40 -26.09 7.91
C ASN A 240 -5.38 -27.22 7.52
N MET A 241 -5.76 -27.26 6.26
CA MET A 241 -6.66 -28.29 5.71
C MET A 241 -5.93 -29.61 5.40
N LYS A 242 -4.61 -29.69 5.64
CA LYS A 242 -3.77 -30.88 5.41
C LYS A 242 -3.89 -31.42 3.99
N VAL A 243 -3.91 -30.55 3.01
CA VAL A 243 -3.89 -30.94 1.59
C VAL A 243 -2.55 -31.60 1.30
N THR A 244 -2.60 -32.87 0.86
CA THR A 244 -1.38 -33.68 0.60
C THR A 244 -0.90 -33.57 -0.85
N ALA A 245 -1.79 -33.18 -1.76
CA ALA A 245 -1.42 -32.95 -3.14
C ALA A 245 -0.51 -31.70 -3.25
N PRO A 246 0.54 -31.74 -4.07
CA PRO A 246 1.40 -30.57 -4.26
C PRO A 246 0.59 -29.41 -4.88
N VAL A 247 0.65 -28.23 -4.25
CA VAL A 247 0.06 -27.00 -4.79
C VAL A 247 1.17 -25.97 -4.95
N LYS A 248 1.24 -25.35 -6.13
CA LYS A 248 2.21 -24.31 -6.48
C LYS A 248 1.57 -22.92 -6.31
N ILE A 249 2.27 -22.02 -5.64
CA ILE A 249 1.75 -20.71 -5.27
C ILE A 249 2.65 -19.62 -5.84
N TYR A 250 2.05 -18.63 -6.47
CA TYR A 250 2.68 -17.43 -7.02
C TYR A 250 2.13 -16.19 -6.30
N GLY A 251 3.02 -15.25 -5.96
CA GLY A 251 2.71 -13.98 -5.33
C GLY A 251 3.32 -12.79 -6.08
N VAL A 252 3.03 -11.61 -5.58
CA VAL A 252 3.62 -10.34 -6.01
C VAL A 252 3.81 -9.49 -4.76
N ASP A 253 4.87 -8.83 -4.61
CA ASP A 253 5.36 -7.78 -3.73
C ASP A 253 6.86 -7.96 -3.43
N GLY A 254 7.36 -9.21 -3.27
CA GLY A 254 8.72 -9.47 -2.79
C GLY A 254 8.88 -9.11 -1.31
N SER A 255 7.84 -9.36 -0.52
CA SER A 255 7.85 -9.08 0.93
C SER A 255 8.88 -9.93 1.66
N PRO A 256 9.44 -9.46 2.80
CA PRO A 256 10.37 -10.25 3.60
C PRO A 256 9.83 -11.63 3.97
N ASP A 257 8.55 -11.72 4.37
CA ASP A 257 7.93 -12.99 4.73
C ASP A 257 7.85 -13.93 3.53
N MET A 258 7.45 -13.42 2.36
CA MET A 258 7.39 -14.22 1.14
C MET A 258 8.77 -14.66 0.67
N LYS A 259 9.79 -13.81 0.76
CA LYS A 259 11.18 -14.19 0.45
C LYS A 259 11.69 -15.31 1.34
N ASN A 260 11.39 -15.26 2.64
CA ASN A 260 11.72 -16.34 3.56
C ASN A 260 10.98 -17.64 3.23
N LEU A 261 9.70 -17.57 2.90
CA LEU A 261 8.93 -18.74 2.47
C LEU A 261 9.44 -19.30 1.15
N LEU A 262 9.79 -18.45 0.20
CA LEU A 262 10.36 -18.84 -1.09
C LEU A 262 11.72 -19.57 -0.93
N ALA A 263 12.51 -19.19 0.08
CA ALA A 263 13.77 -19.85 0.41
C ALA A 263 13.60 -21.18 1.16
N THR A 264 12.46 -21.42 1.83
CA THR A 264 12.29 -22.52 2.80
C THR A 264 11.19 -23.51 2.46
N THR A 265 10.24 -23.18 1.57
CA THR A 265 9.12 -24.05 1.21
C THR A 265 9.03 -24.31 -0.30
N SER A 266 8.76 -25.56 -0.67
CA SER A 266 8.62 -25.95 -2.09
C SER A 266 7.27 -25.55 -2.72
N SER A 267 6.27 -25.16 -1.92
CA SER A 267 4.97 -24.73 -2.41
C SER A 267 5.02 -23.36 -3.08
N ILE A 268 5.81 -22.42 -2.53
CA ILE A 268 6.00 -21.10 -3.13
C ILE A 268 6.96 -21.21 -4.30
N GLN A 269 6.52 -20.80 -5.48
CA GLN A 269 7.32 -20.91 -6.73
C GLN A 269 8.03 -19.61 -7.05
N ALA A 270 7.33 -18.49 -6.90
CA ALA A 270 7.88 -17.17 -7.20
C ALA A 270 7.09 -16.07 -6.51
N THR A 271 7.75 -14.95 -6.32
CA THR A 271 7.13 -13.64 -6.13
C THR A 271 7.73 -12.63 -7.11
N VAL A 272 6.97 -11.62 -7.47
CA VAL A 272 7.46 -10.51 -8.28
C VAL A 272 7.61 -9.28 -7.38
N ALA A 273 8.85 -8.94 -7.09
CA ALA A 273 9.16 -7.87 -6.14
C ALA A 273 8.80 -6.49 -6.70
N GLN A 274 8.16 -5.69 -5.88
CA GLN A 274 7.92 -4.27 -6.02
C GLN A 274 8.85 -3.48 -5.09
N SER A 275 9.01 -2.17 -5.34
CA SER A 275 9.77 -1.29 -4.45
C SER A 275 8.88 -0.24 -3.79
N PRO A 276 8.27 -0.52 -2.61
CA PRO A 276 7.50 0.47 -1.87
C PRO A 276 8.35 1.65 -1.43
N LEU A 277 9.65 1.44 -1.18
CA LEU A 277 10.63 2.51 -0.90
C LEU A 277 10.72 3.49 -2.07
N THR A 278 10.97 2.98 -3.28
CA THR A 278 11.07 3.82 -4.49
C THR A 278 9.74 4.50 -4.82
N ILE A 279 8.60 3.81 -4.64
CA ILE A 279 7.27 4.41 -4.86
C ILE A 279 7.05 5.57 -3.88
N GLY A 280 7.34 5.39 -2.58
CA GLY A 280 7.23 6.42 -1.56
C GLY A 280 8.10 7.63 -1.84
N GLU A 281 9.39 7.39 -2.15
CA GLU A 281 10.34 8.44 -2.54
C GLU A 281 9.85 9.24 -3.75
N LYS A 282 9.47 8.54 -4.83
CA LYS A 282 9.00 9.19 -6.07
C LYS A 282 7.69 9.96 -5.84
N ALA A 283 6.79 9.43 -5.02
CA ALA A 283 5.51 10.07 -4.72
C ALA A 283 5.70 11.43 -4.03
N ILE A 284 6.49 11.48 -2.96
CA ILE A 284 6.70 12.74 -2.23
C ILE A 284 7.55 13.72 -3.05
N GLN A 285 8.57 13.25 -3.77
CA GLN A 285 9.36 14.08 -4.68
C GLN A 285 8.49 14.69 -5.80
N ALA A 286 7.60 13.89 -6.39
CA ALA A 286 6.64 14.37 -7.40
C ALA A 286 5.67 15.41 -6.80
N GLY A 287 5.16 15.15 -5.59
CA GLY A 287 4.32 16.08 -4.85
C GLY A 287 4.98 17.44 -4.65
N TYR A 288 6.21 17.46 -4.16
CA TYR A 288 6.97 18.71 -3.98
C TYR A 288 7.27 19.44 -5.32
N ARG A 289 7.60 18.68 -6.37
CA ARG A 289 7.81 19.28 -7.71
C ARG A 289 6.52 19.95 -8.21
N LEU A 290 5.37 19.30 -8.05
CA LEU A 290 4.05 19.85 -8.41
C LEU A 290 3.71 21.07 -7.55
N TYR A 291 3.97 21.02 -6.26
CA TYR A 291 3.74 22.15 -5.36
C TYR A 291 4.55 23.41 -5.76
N HIS A 292 5.75 23.21 -6.29
CA HIS A 292 6.61 24.28 -6.84
C HIS A 292 6.38 24.53 -8.34
N ASP A 293 5.22 24.17 -8.88
CA ASP A 293 4.81 24.34 -10.29
C ASP A 293 5.81 23.79 -11.33
N LYS A 294 6.57 22.75 -10.94
CA LYS A 294 7.47 22.04 -11.86
C LYS A 294 6.73 20.91 -12.57
N LYS A 295 7.15 20.63 -13.79
CA LYS A 295 6.59 19.51 -14.58
C LYS A 295 6.94 18.16 -13.95
N VAL A 296 5.94 17.29 -13.94
CA VAL A 296 6.05 15.87 -13.56
C VAL A 296 5.35 15.05 -14.64
N ASP A 297 5.86 13.86 -14.94
CA ASP A 297 5.21 12.95 -15.87
C ASP A 297 3.85 12.52 -15.31
N LYS A 298 2.87 12.30 -16.17
CA LYS A 298 1.52 11.91 -15.76
C LYS A 298 1.48 10.53 -15.12
N GLU A 299 2.40 9.66 -15.52
CA GLU A 299 2.56 8.33 -14.99
C GLU A 299 4.05 7.99 -14.87
N ILE A 300 4.42 7.39 -13.75
CA ILE A 300 5.77 6.90 -13.47
C ILE A 300 5.64 5.41 -13.15
N ILE A 301 6.17 4.57 -14.02
CA ILE A 301 6.14 3.11 -13.85
C ILE A 301 7.47 2.66 -13.25
N ILE A 302 7.40 1.98 -12.12
CA ILE A 302 8.55 1.39 -11.44
C ILE A 302 8.69 -0.06 -11.93
N PRO A 303 9.87 -0.46 -12.44
CA PRO A 303 10.09 -1.84 -12.86
C PRO A 303 9.95 -2.81 -11.69
N VAL A 304 9.60 -4.05 -12.02
CA VAL A 304 9.45 -5.15 -11.07
C VAL A 304 10.55 -6.18 -11.27
N GLU A 305 10.88 -6.94 -10.23
CA GLU A 305 11.93 -7.98 -10.26
C GLU A 305 11.33 -9.36 -9.96
N PHE A 306 11.61 -10.34 -10.83
CA PHE A 306 11.14 -11.71 -10.66
C PHE A 306 12.06 -12.49 -9.73
N MET A 307 11.50 -13.10 -8.68
CA MET A 307 12.25 -13.87 -7.68
C MET A 307 11.75 -15.30 -7.58
N THR A 308 12.69 -16.24 -7.62
CA THR A 308 12.48 -17.67 -7.37
C THR A 308 13.31 -18.13 -6.17
N SER A 309 13.14 -19.39 -5.74
CA SER A 309 13.96 -20.00 -4.68
C SER A 309 15.47 -19.95 -4.97
N GLU A 310 15.85 -19.93 -6.26
CA GLU A 310 17.27 -19.87 -6.66
C GLU A 310 17.81 -18.44 -6.57
N THR A 311 17.01 -17.44 -6.97
CA THR A 311 17.46 -16.04 -7.04
C THR A 311 17.31 -15.29 -5.73
N VAL A 312 16.32 -15.64 -4.91
CA VAL A 312 16.01 -14.95 -3.65
C VAL A 312 17.17 -15.00 -2.64
N LEU A 313 17.99 -16.04 -2.67
CA LEU A 313 19.16 -16.18 -1.79
C LEU A 313 20.26 -15.13 -2.06
N ASN A 314 20.22 -14.45 -3.20
CA ASN A 314 21.12 -13.35 -3.54
C ASN A 314 20.58 -11.97 -3.14
N SER A 315 19.35 -11.92 -2.58
CA SER A 315 18.72 -10.69 -2.15
C SER A 315 18.72 -10.55 -0.62
N ASP A 316 18.43 -9.34 -0.11
CA ASP A 316 18.15 -9.16 1.31
C ASP A 316 16.80 -9.77 1.66
N LEU A 317 16.82 -10.85 2.46
CA LEU A 317 15.61 -11.55 2.92
C LEU A 317 14.81 -10.76 3.96
N THR A 318 15.40 -9.75 4.58
CA THR A 318 14.83 -9.01 5.71
C THR A 318 14.24 -7.66 5.33
N GLY A 319 14.67 -7.11 4.20
CA GLY A 319 14.26 -5.79 3.70
C GLY A 319 13.27 -5.87 2.54
N TRP A 320 12.73 -4.73 2.16
CA TRP A 320 12.04 -4.51 0.89
C TRP A 320 13.04 -4.02 -0.17
N GLN A 321 12.61 -4.07 -1.43
CA GLN A 321 13.44 -3.61 -2.56
C GLN A 321 13.15 -2.16 -2.91
#